data_979ec1f29db573b26c627b3eb2326ac0
#
_entry.id   979ec1f29db573b26c627b3eb2326ac0
#
_cell.length_a   1.000
_cell.length_b   1.000
_cell.length_c   1.000
_cell.angle_alpha   90.00
_cell.angle_beta   90.00
_cell.angle_gamma   90.00
#
_symmetry.space_group_name_H-M   'P 1'
#
loop_
_entity.id
_entity.type
_entity.pdbx_description
1 polymer ?
#
loop_
_entity_poly.entity_id
_entity_poly.type
_entity_poly.pdbx_seq_one_letter_code
_entity_poly.pdbx_strand_id
1 'polypeptide(L)'
;MVLIERRPLGVFLLLCFFMLTATARAADQTALVQLVEYVGADYVNAVQDGEIVSEAEYAEMDEFTRLLSEGIATLDDVEGKQRLADQAQQLEAAVDDKAPEARIQELAQKIRGTLVTVYGLPVIPKTAPDMEKAAQLYQTHCAACHGDEGRGDGPAGAALEPAPTDFHERARYMGRSMLGLYTTITGGVDGTGMAAYDDQLSEAERWALAFYVGGKAVSDQEADAGEQALRGTPGLKADMTLDTVIGKAPADVRDEIGKPAVQAMGYLRRNPEALFSQNRFIEISDAKLDEAAGLYADGDRAAARAAALSAYLDGFEMIEQQLSAVDSDLMRATERRFMAVR
;
A
#
# COMPACT_ATOMS: atom_id res chain seq x y z
N MET A 1 -46.67 -48.40 10.27
CA MET A 1 -46.84 -46.98 10.66
C MET A 1 -45.47 -46.49 11.13
N VAL A 2 -44.65 -45.98 10.19
CA VAL A 2 -43.27 -45.55 10.42
C VAL A 2 -43.26 -44.01 10.38
N LEU A 3 -42.95 -43.39 11.50
CA LEU A 3 -42.81 -41.95 11.64
C LEU A 3 -41.43 -41.54 11.12
N ILE A 4 -41.40 -40.73 10.07
CA ILE A 4 -40.20 -40.10 9.53
C ILE A 4 -40.05 -38.77 10.22
N GLU A 5 -39.06 -38.65 11.13
CA GLU A 5 -38.63 -37.38 11.71
C GLU A 5 -37.95 -36.50 10.67
N ARG A 6 -38.53 -35.33 10.43
CA ARG A 6 -37.91 -34.25 9.62
C ARG A 6 -36.92 -33.48 10.49
N ARG A 7 -35.62 -33.59 10.21
CA ARG A 7 -34.59 -32.71 10.74
C ARG A 7 -34.60 -31.37 10.00
N PRO A 8 -34.40 -30.24 10.68
CA PRO A 8 -34.42 -28.94 10.02
C PRO A 8 -33.08 -28.67 9.29
N LEU A 9 -33.17 -28.51 7.98
CA LEU A 9 -32.05 -28.19 7.06
C LEU A 9 -31.72 -26.68 7.03
N GLY A 10 -32.17 -25.93 8.04
CA GLY A 10 -32.18 -24.46 7.99
C GLY A 10 -30.96 -23.72 8.59
N VAL A 11 -30.07 -24.40 9.33
CA VAL A 11 -29.03 -23.71 10.09
C VAL A 11 -27.66 -23.68 9.37
N PHE A 12 -27.43 -24.55 8.41
CA PHE A 12 -26.13 -24.62 7.71
C PHE A 12 -25.97 -23.62 6.54
N LEU A 13 -27.09 -23.07 6.02
CA LEU A 13 -27.03 -22.10 4.91
C LEU A 13 -26.74 -20.67 5.37
N LEU A 14 -26.95 -20.33 6.64
CA LEU A 14 -26.72 -18.97 7.14
C LEU A 14 -25.24 -18.68 7.48
N LEU A 15 -24.47 -19.71 7.80
CA LEU A 15 -23.02 -19.54 8.13
C LEU A 15 -22.15 -19.41 6.87
N CYS A 16 -22.54 -20.01 5.74
CA CYS A 16 -21.81 -19.85 4.47
C CYS A 16 -22.04 -18.48 3.82
N PHE A 17 -23.17 -17.82 4.07
CA PHE A 17 -23.47 -16.50 3.49
C PHE A 17 -22.68 -15.37 4.17
N PHE A 18 -22.29 -15.54 5.45
CA PHE A 18 -21.52 -14.53 6.17
C PHE A 18 -20.02 -14.53 5.82
N MET A 19 -19.46 -15.69 5.40
CA MET A 19 -18.04 -15.75 4.98
C MET A 19 -17.83 -15.24 3.54
N LEU A 20 -18.82 -15.41 2.64
CA LEU A 20 -18.72 -14.87 1.27
C LEU A 20 -18.77 -13.32 1.23
N THR A 21 -19.46 -12.69 2.18
CA THR A 21 -19.57 -11.22 2.21
C THR A 21 -18.28 -10.52 2.69
N ALA A 22 -17.48 -11.16 3.54
CA ALA A 22 -16.24 -10.57 4.04
C ALA A 22 -15.11 -10.59 2.98
N THR A 23 -15.03 -11.65 2.18
CA THR A 23 -14.03 -11.76 1.10
C THR A 23 -14.35 -10.86 -0.10
N ALA A 24 -15.62 -10.73 -0.47
CA ALA A 24 -16.05 -9.80 -1.52
C ALA A 24 -15.78 -8.33 -1.14
N ARG A 25 -15.94 -7.97 0.13
CA ARG A 25 -15.71 -6.61 0.64
C ARG A 25 -14.24 -6.20 0.64
N ALA A 26 -13.34 -7.11 1.00
CA ALA A 26 -11.90 -6.81 0.98
C ALA A 26 -11.38 -6.64 -0.46
N ALA A 27 -11.90 -7.41 -1.42
CA ALA A 27 -11.59 -7.27 -2.83
C ALA A 27 -12.05 -5.90 -3.39
N ASP A 28 -13.21 -5.42 -2.96
CA ASP A 28 -13.81 -4.15 -3.38
C ASP A 28 -12.95 -2.95 -2.95
N GLN A 29 -12.49 -2.92 -1.70
CA GLN A 29 -11.65 -1.83 -1.17
C GLN A 29 -10.27 -1.79 -1.84
N THR A 30 -9.69 -2.93 -2.14
CA THR A 30 -8.43 -3.07 -2.87
C THR A 30 -8.54 -2.52 -4.28
N ALA A 31 -9.64 -2.81 -4.97
CA ALA A 31 -9.91 -2.28 -6.31
C ALA A 31 -10.00 -0.74 -6.32
N LEU A 32 -10.56 -0.12 -5.28
CA LEU A 32 -10.62 1.35 -5.18
C LEU A 32 -9.24 2.00 -5.08
N VAL A 33 -8.30 1.37 -4.36
CA VAL A 33 -6.91 1.85 -4.32
C VAL A 33 -6.26 1.75 -5.71
N GLN A 34 -6.51 0.64 -6.43
CA GLN A 34 -5.99 0.46 -7.79
C GLN A 34 -6.52 1.53 -8.75
N LEU A 35 -7.84 1.77 -8.75
CA LEU A 35 -8.48 2.77 -9.60
C LEU A 35 -7.89 4.16 -9.38
N VAL A 36 -7.81 4.60 -8.13
CA VAL A 36 -7.30 5.94 -7.83
C VAL A 36 -5.82 6.09 -8.17
N GLU A 37 -5.01 5.05 -7.95
CA GLU A 37 -3.59 5.10 -8.31
C GLU A 37 -3.38 5.06 -9.82
N TYR A 38 -4.21 4.31 -10.56
CA TYR A 38 -4.16 4.30 -12.02
C TYR A 38 -4.45 5.70 -12.57
N VAL A 39 -5.56 6.31 -12.15
CA VAL A 39 -5.92 7.67 -12.58
C VAL A 39 -4.80 8.66 -12.26
N GLY A 40 -4.23 8.60 -11.05
CA GLY A 40 -3.16 9.51 -10.65
C GLY A 40 -1.86 9.35 -11.42
N ALA A 41 -1.54 8.13 -11.88
CA ALA A 41 -0.27 7.84 -12.56
C ALA A 41 -0.35 7.99 -14.08
N ASP A 42 -1.49 7.61 -14.68
CA ASP A 42 -1.62 7.45 -16.12
C ASP A 42 -2.37 8.60 -16.82
N TYR A 43 -2.92 9.54 -16.06
CA TYR A 43 -3.64 10.70 -16.62
C TYR A 43 -2.83 11.50 -17.65
N VAL A 44 -1.52 11.60 -17.48
CA VAL A 44 -0.64 12.30 -18.43
C VAL A 44 -0.64 11.67 -19.82
N ASN A 45 -0.99 10.38 -19.94
CA ASN A 45 -1.13 9.68 -21.22
C ASN A 45 -2.47 9.99 -21.90
N ALA A 46 -3.45 10.48 -21.14
CA ALA A 46 -4.77 10.86 -21.62
C ALA A 46 -4.87 12.35 -21.98
N VAL A 47 -4.32 13.21 -21.10
CA VAL A 47 -4.45 14.68 -21.19
C VAL A 47 -3.09 15.35 -20.96
N GLN A 48 -2.73 16.27 -21.85
CA GLN A 48 -1.56 17.14 -21.72
C GLN A 48 -1.97 18.58 -22.03
N ASP A 49 -1.55 19.53 -21.20
CA ASP A 49 -1.86 20.96 -21.35
C ASP A 49 -3.37 21.28 -21.54
N GLY A 50 -4.25 20.47 -20.94
CA GLY A 50 -5.71 20.61 -21.04
C GLY A 50 -6.34 20.05 -22.33
N GLU A 51 -5.55 19.41 -23.20
CA GLU A 51 -5.99 18.78 -24.43
C GLU A 51 -5.92 17.27 -24.34
N ILE A 52 -6.92 16.56 -24.89
CA ILE A 52 -6.91 15.10 -24.97
C ILE A 52 -5.85 14.67 -26.00
N VAL A 53 -4.86 13.92 -25.57
CA VAL A 53 -3.80 13.37 -26.44
C VAL A 53 -4.08 11.91 -26.84
N SER A 54 -4.94 11.22 -26.09
CA SER A 54 -5.43 9.87 -26.38
C SER A 54 -6.88 9.74 -25.95
N GLU A 55 -7.79 9.57 -26.91
CA GLU A 55 -9.23 9.37 -26.64
C GLU A 55 -9.49 8.06 -25.88
N ALA A 56 -8.71 7.01 -26.13
CA ALA A 56 -8.84 5.73 -25.44
C ALA A 56 -8.47 5.86 -23.94
N GLU A 57 -7.30 6.43 -23.66
CA GLU A 57 -6.83 6.67 -22.30
C GLU A 57 -7.78 7.62 -21.54
N TYR A 58 -8.28 8.66 -22.23
CA TYR A 58 -9.23 9.58 -21.61
C TYR A 58 -10.54 8.89 -21.23
N ALA A 59 -11.06 8.02 -22.09
CA ALA A 59 -12.26 7.24 -21.79
C ALA A 59 -12.04 6.29 -20.58
N GLU A 60 -10.83 5.75 -20.40
CA GLU A 60 -10.49 4.96 -19.22
C GLU A 60 -10.43 5.82 -17.94
N MET A 61 -9.88 7.04 -18.01
CA MET A 61 -9.87 7.97 -16.88
C MET A 61 -11.28 8.30 -16.42
N ASP A 62 -12.18 8.63 -17.36
CA ASP A 62 -13.59 8.91 -17.09
C ASP A 62 -14.30 7.69 -16.46
N GLU A 63 -14.11 6.51 -17.04
CA GLU A 63 -14.68 5.28 -16.49
C GLU A 63 -14.17 4.97 -15.08
N PHE A 64 -12.87 5.09 -14.83
CA PHE A 64 -12.27 4.71 -13.56
C PHE A 64 -12.62 5.68 -12.42
N THR A 65 -12.73 6.97 -12.70
CA THR A 65 -13.20 7.94 -11.70
C THR A 65 -14.68 7.73 -11.34
N ARG A 66 -15.51 7.38 -12.31
CA ARG A 66 -16.91 7.00 -12.08
C ARG A 66 -17.01 5.70 -11.24
N LEU A 67 -16.26 4.65 -11.61
CA LEU A 67 -16.21 3.39 -10.86
C LEU A 67 -15.70 3.59 -9.43
N LEU A 68 -14.73 4.49 -9.23
CA LEU A 68 -14.25 4.86 -7.91
C LEU A 68 -15.35 5.51 -7.07
N SER A 69 -16.08 6.47 -7.63
CA SER A 69 -17.22 7.13 -6.96
C SER A 69 -18.34 6.15 -6.60
N GLU A 70 -18.71 5.28 -7.54
CA GLU A 70 -19.70 4.21 -7.33
C GLU A 70 -19.26 3.22 -6.25
N GLY A 71 -18.00 2.78 -6.29
CA GLY A 71 -17.44 1.83 -5.32
C GLY A 71 -17.38 2.42 -3.91
N ILE A 72 -16.95 3.67 -3.75
CA ILE A 72 -16.95 4.38 -2.47
C ILE A 72 -18.37 4.47 -1.88
N ALA A 73 -19.39 4.67 -2.70
CA ALA A 73 -20.77 4.72 -2.24
C ALA A 73 -21.21 3.40 -1.58
N THR A 74 -20.67 2.26 -2.00
CA THR A 74 -20.99 0.92 -1.45
C THR A 74 -20.25 0.58 -0.17
N LEU A 75 -19.19 1.31 0.20
CA LEU A 75 -18.41 1.06 1.41
C LEU A 75 -19.26 1.23 2.68
N ASP A 76 -18.78 0.64 3.78
CA ASP A 76 -19.41 0.81 5.09
C ASP A 76 -19.45 2.29 5.50
N ASP A 77 -20.53 2.66 6.20
CA ASP A 77 -20.69 4.01 6.73
C ASP A 77 -19.85 4.18 8.00
N VAL A 78 -18.65 4.74 7.81
CA VAL A 78 -17.69 5.00 8.88
C VAL A 78 -17.30 6.48 8.86
N GLU A 79 -16.74 6.96 9.97
CA GLU A 79 -16.22 8.32 10.05
C GLU A 79 -15.14 8.53 8.96
N GLY A 80 -15.35 9.52 8.10
CA GLY A 80 -14.49 9.83 6.97
C GLY A 80 -15.01 9.38 5.61
N LYS A 81 -16.05 8.52 5.52
CA LYS A 81 -16.65 8.10 4.24
C LYS A 81 -17.17 9.30 3.43
N GLN A 82 -17.86 10.25 4.06
CA GLN A 82 -18.36 11.43 3.36
C GLN A 82 -17.23 12.26 2.76
N ARG A 83 -16.12 12.45 3.52
CA ARG A 83 -14.93 13.14 3.00
C ARG A 83 -14.34 12.39 1.80
N LEU A 84 -14.28 11.06 1.85
CA LEU A 84 -13.81 10.24 0.74
C LEU A 84 -14.69 10.39 -0.50
N ALA A 85 -16.02 10.39 -0.33
CA ALA A 85 -16.96 10.62 -1.42
C ALA A 85 -16.81 12.01 -2.05
N ASP A 86 -16.66 13.06 -1.22
CA ASP A 86 -16.44 14.42 -1.70
C ASP A 86 -15.11 14.53 -2.49
N GLN A 87 -14.07 13.83 -2.05
CA GLN A 87 -12.79 13.79 -2.76
C GLN A 87 -12.88 13.06 -4.10
N ALA A 88 -13.61 11.94 -4.17
CA ALA A 88 -13.82 11.21 -5.42
C ALA A 88 -14.60 12.05 -6.45
N GLN A 89 -15.65 12.75 -6.03
CA GLN A 89 -16.38 13.69 -6.90
C GLN A 89 -15.49 14.83 -7.41
N GLN A 90 -14.57 15.33 -6.56
CA GLN A 90 -13.61 16.35 -7.00
C GLN A 90 -12.63 15.81 -8.04
N LEU A 91 -12.20 14.54 -7.93
CA LEU A 91 -11.34 13.90 -8.91
C LEU A 91 -12.07 13.70 -10.24
N GLU A 92 -13.29 13.18 -10.21
CA GLU A 92 -14.13 12.98 -11.37
C GLU A 92 -14.34 14.31 -12.12
N ALA A 93 -14.76 15.37 -11.42
CA ALA A 93 -14.92 16.70 -12.00
C ALA A 93 -13.60 17.27 -12.58
N ALA A 94 -12.47 17.01 -11.92
CA ALA A 94 -11.17 17.47 -12.41
C ALA A 94 -10.73 16.73 -13.69
N VAL A 95 -11.07 15.45 -13.85
CA VAL A 95 -10.85 14.69 -15.09
C VAL A 95 -11.75 15.24 -16.21
N ASP A 96 -13.04 15.49 -15.94
CA ASP A 96 -13.98 16.08 -16.89
C ASP A 96 -13.50 17.46 -17.39
N ASP A 97 -13.00 18.29 -16.48
CA ASP A 97 -12.47 19.62 -16.77
C ASP A 97 -11.08 19.60 -17.42
N LYS A 98 -10.49 18.42 -17.64
CA LYS A 98 -9.12 18.26 -18.15
C LYS A 98 -8.11 19.08 -17.35
N ALA A 99 -8.23 19.01 -16.03
CA ALA A 99 -7.38 19.74 -15.10
C ALA A 99 -5.88 19.38 -15.30
N PRO A 100 -4.95 20.26 -14.89
CA PRO A 100 -3.53 19.93 -14.93
C PRO A 100 -3.20 18.65 -14.18
N GLU A 101 -2.25 17.86 -14.70
CA GLU A 101 -1.79 16.59 -14.13
C GLU A 101 -1.52 16.69 -12.62
N ALA A 102 -0.83 17.75 -12.17
CA ALA A 102 -0.52 17.96 -10.75
C ALA A 102 -1.80 18.02 -9.87
N ARG A 103 -2.92 18.51 -10.40
CA ARG A 103 -4.20 18.55 -9.67
C ARG A 103 -4.82 17.16 -9.57
N ILE A 104 -4.75 16.37 -10.62
CA ILE A 104 -5.22 14.98 -10.60
C ILE A 104 -4.40 14.15 -9.62
N GLN A 105 -3.07 14.28 -9.66
CA GLN A 105 -2.17 13.61 -8.72
C GLN A 105 -2.46 14.00 -7.27
N GLU A 106 -2.64 15.29 -6.97
CA GLU A 106 -3.00 15.76 -5.62
C GLU A 106 -4.29 15.10 -5.11
N LEU A 107 -5.33 15.07 -5.93
CA LEU A 107 -6.63 14.49 -5.57
C LEU A 107 -6.52 12.97 -5.38
N ALA A 108 -5.83 12.28 -6.28
CA ALA A 108 -5.59 10.85 -6.19
C ALA A 108 -4.84 10.49 -4.89
N GLN A 109 -3.82 11.26 -4.53
CA GLN A 109 -3.08 11.11 -3.27
C GLN A 109 -3.99 11.24 -2.04
N LYS A 110 -4.85 12.28 -2.03
CA LYS A 110 -5.78 12.51 -0.92
C LYS A 110 -6.78 11.37 -0.75
N ILE A 111 -7.36 10.89 -1.86
CA ILE A 111 -8.30 9.77 -1.85
C ILE A 111 -7.62 8.52 -1.33
N ARG A 112 -6.44 8.17 -1.86
CA ARG A 112 -5.65 7.01 -1.41
C ARG A 112 -5.36 7.10 0.09
N GLY A 113 -4.82 8.23 0.56
CA GLY A 113 -4.53 8.44 1.98
C GLY A 113 -5.78 8.30 2.86
N THR A 114 -6.93 8.77 2.40
CA THR A 114 -8.20 8.63 3.12
C THR A 114 -8.68 7.19 3.14
N LEU A 115 -8.62 6.46 2.01
CA LEU A 115 -8.95 5.02 1.92
C LEU A 115 -8.12 4.21 2.91
N VAL A 116 -6.81 4.38 2.91
CA VAL A 116 -5.90 3.67 3.80
C VAL A 116 -6.22 3.98 5.27
N THR A 117 -6.42 5.26 5.62
CA THR A 117 -6.63 5.67 7.02
C THR A 117 -8.01 5.27 7.55
N VAL A 118 -9.06 5.44 6.74
CA VAL A 118 -10.45 5.28 7.17
C VAL A 118 -10.87 3.81 7.21
N TYR A 119 -10.41 3.03 6.24
CA TYR A 119 -10.81 1.62 6.10
C TYR A 119 -9.75 0.63 6.58
N GLY A 120 -8.64 1.14 7.13
CA GLY A 120 -7.60 0.26 7.66
C GLY A 120 -7.06 -0.71 6.63
N LEU A 121 -6.91 -0.26 5.38
CA LEU A 121 -6.42 -1.11 4.29
C LEU A 121 -4.95 -1.40 4.46
N PRO A 122 -4.58 -2.56 4.31
CA PRO A 122 -4.25 -3.67 5.15
C PRO A 122 -2.77 -4.02 5.24
N VAL A 123 -2.57 -5.20 5.58
CA VAL A 123 -1.47 -6.12 5.35
C VAL A 123 -0.11 -5.46 5.14
N ILE A 124 0.43 -4.95 6.24
CA ILE A 124 1.84 -4.61 6.33
C ILE A 124 2.63 -5.92 6.37
N PRO A 125 3.68 -6.11 5.54
CA PRO A 125 4.48 -7.30 5.62
C PRO A 125 5.11 -7.45 7.01
N LYS A 126 4.91 -8.61 7.64
CA LYS A 126 5.40 -8.88 9.01
C LYS A 126 6.89 -9.22 9.06
N THR A 127 7.46 -9.56 7.91
CA THR A 127 8.87 -9.94 7.77
C THR A 127 9.48 -9.24 6.57
N ALA A 128 10.80 -9.07 6.57
CA ALA A 128 11.51 -8.51 5.43
C ALA A 128 11.20 -9.30 4.15
N PRO A 129 10.84 -8.63 3.06
CA PRO A 129 10.67 -9.26 1.76
C PRO A 129 11.96 -9.95 1.30
N ASP A 130 11.85 -11.20 0.86
CA ASP A 130 12.95 -11.96 0.28
C ASP A 130 13.19 -11.52 -1.17
N MET A 131 14.17 -10.67 -1.38
CA MET A 131 14.47 -10.07 -2.68
C MET A 131 15.08 -11.08 -3.68
N GLU A 132 15.79 -12.13 -3.21
CA GLU A 132 16.30 -13.18 -4.08
C GLU A 132 15.13 -14.04 -4.60
N LYS A 133 14.24 -14.44 -3.71
CA LYS A 133 13.01 -15.13 -4.08
C LYS A 133 12.14 -14.29 -5.02
N ALA A 134 12.02 -12.99 -4.76
CA ALA A 134 11.26 -12.08 -5.60
C ALA A 134 11.81 -12.02 -7.04
N ALA A 135 13.15 -12.00 -7.21
CA ALA A 135 13.77 -12.04 -8.53
C ALA A 135 13.42 -13.34 -9.27
N GLN A 136 13.44 -14.48 -8.60
CA GLN A 136 13.06 -15.79 -9.18
C GLN A 136 11.58 -15.83 -9.57
N LEU A 137 10.70 -15.36 -8.70
CA LEU A 137 9.26 -15.28 -8.94
C LEU A 137 8.95 -14.33 -10.10
N TYR A 138 9.65 -13.20 -10.19
CA TYR A 138 9.52 -12.25 -11.29
C TYR A 138 9.80 -12.91 -12.63
N GLN A 139 10.92 -13.63 -12.75
CA GLN A 139 11.28 -14.35 -13.98
C GLN A 139 10.22 -15.40 -14.35
N THR A 140 9.63 -16.07 -13.35
CA THR A 140 8.67 -17.15 -13.57
C THR A 140 7.29 -16.64 -13.97
N HIS A 141 6.84 -15.55 -13.36
CA HIS A 141 5.42 -15.12 -13.44
C HIS A 141 5.21 -13.79 -14.18
N CYS A 142 6.22 -12.93 -14.26
CA CYS A 142 6.06 -11.54 -14.71
C CYS A 142 6.83 -11.23 -15.99
N ALA A 143 8.04 -11.78 -16.15
CA ALA A 143 8.97 -11.41 -17.23
C ALA A 143 8.41 -11.68 -18.63
N ALA A 144 7.57 -12.70 -18.80
CA ALA A 144 6.95 -13.02 -20.09
C ALA A 144 6.20 -11.83 -20.72
N CYS A 145 5.53 -11.01 -19.88
CA CYS A 145 4.82 -9.80 -20.31
C CYS A 145 5.63 -8.53 -20.05
N HIS A 146 6.22 -8.39 -18.84
CA HIS A 146 6.91 -7.18 -18.43
C HIS A 146 8.37 -7.08 -18.91
N GLY A 147 8.92 -8.14 -19.54
CA GLY A 147 10.33 -8.20 -19.93
C GLY A 147 11.25 -8.61 -18.78
N ASP A 148 12.42 -9.18 -19.08
CA ASP A 148 13.37 -9.65 -18.08
C ASP A 148 13.85 -8.54 -17.15
N GLU A 149 14.03 -7.33 -17.70
CA GLU A 149 14.43 -6.14 -16.97
C GLU A 149 13.24 -5.32 -16.44
N GLY A 150 12.00 -5.64 -16.83
CA GLY A 150 10.82 -4.93 -16.41
C GLY A 150 10.51 -3.67 -17.21
N ARG A 151 10.83 -3.66 -18.51
CA ARG A 151 10.61 -2.52 -19.41
C ARG A 151 9.28 -2.57 -20.16
N GLY A 152 8.40 -3.53 -19.84
CA GLY A 152 7.16 -3.74 -20.57
C GLY A 152 7.31 -4.38 -21.93
N ASP A 153 8.51 -4.87 -22.27
CA ASP A 153 8.93 -5.37 -23.57
C ASP A 153 8.93 -6.90 -23.68
N GLY A 154 8.26 -7.58 -22.76
CA GLY A 154 8.15 -9.03 -22.79
C GLY A 154 7.35 -9.54 -24.00
N PRO A 155 7.78 -10.67 -24.61
CA PRO A 155 7.19 -11.16 -25.86
C PRO A 155 5.71 -11.50 -25.75
N ALA A 156 5.21 -11.91 -24.59
CA ALA A 156 3.79 -12.17 -24.37
C ALA A 156 2.95 -10.88 -24.16
N GLY A 157 3.63 -9.77 -23.84
CA GLY A 157 3.01 -8.46 -23.68
C GLY A 157 2.81 -7.67 -24.98
N ALA A 158 3.51 -8.05 -26.07
CA ALA A 158 3.56 -7.26 -27.29
C ALA A 158 2.22 -7.00 -28.00
N ALA A 159 1.22 -7.84 -27.73
CA ALA A 159 -0.12 -7.72 -28.31
C ALA A 159 -1.18 -7.31 -27.27
N LEU A 160 -0.77 -6.99 -26.05
CA LEU A 160 -1.70 -6.58 -25.00
C LEU A 160 -2.05 -5.10 -25.12
N GLU A 161 -3.29 -4.77 -24.81
CA GLU A 161 -3.82 -3.42 -24.76
C GLU A 161 -4.58 -3.26 -23.42
N PRO A 162 -4.15 -2.38 -22.52
CA PRO A 162 -2.93 -1.58 -22.59
C PRO A 162 -1.64 -2.42 -22.56
N ALA A 163 -0.54 -1.83 -23.03
CA ALA A 163 0.77 -2.47 -22.99
C ALA A 163 1.24 -2.69 -21.53
N PRO A 164 2.04 -3.73 -21.25
CA PRO A 164 2.59 -3.95 -19.92
C PRO A 164 3.45 -2.77 -19.46
N THR A 165 3.34 -2.47 -18.16
CA THR A 165 4.07 -1.36 -17.51
C THR A 165 5.58 -1.51 -17.65
N ASP A 166 6.27 -0.41 -18.05
CA ASP A 166 7.71 -0.21 -17.82
C ASP A 166 7.93 0.25 -16.37
N PHE A 167 8.53 -0.61 -15.54
CA PHE A 167 8.81 -0.30 -14.14
C PHE A 167 9.95 0.70 -13.94
N HIS A 168 10.69 1.09 -15.00
CA HIS A 168 11.71 2.11 -14.94
C HIS A 168 11.17 3.53 -15.19
N GLU A 169 9.91 3.65 -15.61
CA GLU A 169 9.29 4.92 -15.88
C GLU A 169 9.19 5.78 -14.62
N ARG A 170 9.86 6.94 -14.65
CA ARG A 170 10.00 7.79 -13.46
C ARG A 170 8.68 8.36 -12.98
N ALA A 171 7.79 8.75 -13.89
CA ALA A 171 6.49 9.30 -13.53
C ALA A 171 5.65 8.28 -12.77
N ARG A 172 5.59 7.05 -13.27
CA ARG A 172 4.91 5.94 -12.60
C ARG A 172 5.51 5.63 -11.22
N TYR A 173 6.83 5.55 -11.12
CA TYR A 173 7.51 5.36 -9.83
C TYR A 173 7.09 6.43 -8.82
N MET A 174 7.09 7.70 -9.24
CA MET A 174 6.72 8.81 -8.35
C MET A 174 5.27 8.75 -7.87
N GLY A 175 4.36 8.23 -8.68
CA GLY A 175 2.93 8.15 -8.36
C GLY A 175 2.47 6.85 -7.70
N ARG A 176 3.34 5.85 -7.52
CA ARG A 176 2.94 4.52 -7.02
C ARG A 176 3.42 4.25 -5.60
N SER A 177 2.49 3.90 -4.71
CA SER A 177 2.79 3.33 -3.40
C SER A 177 3.15 1.84 -3.52
N MET A 178 3.83 1.29 -2.50
CA MET A 178 4.09 -0.15 -2.43
C MET A 178 2.79 -0.94 -2.24
N LEU A 179 1.85 -0.37 -1.49
CA LEU A 179 0.51 -0.95 -1.31
C LEU A 179 -0.20 -1.08 -2.66
N GLY A 180 -0.18 -0.04 -3.50
CA GLY A 180 -0.78 -0.10 -4.82
C GLY A 180 -0.14 -1.15 -5.73
N LEU A 181 1.18 -1.33 -5.67
CA LEU A 181 1.85 -2.42 -6.39
C LEU A 181 1.43 -3.79 -5.86
N TYR A 182 1.40 -3.96 -4.54
CA TYR A 182 0.94 -5.19 -3.90
C TYR A 182 -0.50 -5.55 -4.27
N THR A 183 -1.41 -4.56 -4.24
CA THR A 183 -2.82 -4.77 -4.59
C THR A 183 -3.00 -5.12 -6.07
N THR A 184 -2.23 -4.47 -6.95
CA THR A 184 -2.21 -4.81 -8.39
C THR A 184 -1.73 -6.24 -8.65
N ILE A 185 -0.67 -6.69 -7.96
CA ILE A 185 -0.20 -8.08 -8.06
C ILE A 185 -1.25 -9.03 -7.49
N THR A 186 -1.88 -8.68 -6.38
CA THR A 186 -2.90 -9.52 -5.72
C THR A 186 -4.12 -9.72 -6.59
N GLY A 187 -4.75 -8.64 -7.04
CA GLY A 187 -6.05 -8.66 -7.72
C GLY A 187 -5.99 -8.66 -9.23
N GLY A 188 -4.79 -8.47 -9.83
CA GLY A 188 -4.69 -8.22 -11.27
C GLY A 188 -5.26 -6.85 -11.66
N VAL A 189 -5.56 -6.67 -12.94
CA VAL A 189 -6.22 -5.47 -13.47
C VAL A 189 -7.34 -5.90 -14.40
N ASP A 190 -8.57 -5.61 -14.01
CA ASP A 190 -9.76 -6.00 -14.78
C ASP A 190 -9.73 -5.44 -16.20
N GLY A 191 -10.15 -6.24 -17.16
CA GLY A 191 -10.20 -5.86 -18.57
C GLY A 191 -8.84 -5.87 -19.29
N THR A 192 -7.74 -6.22 -18.60
CA THR A 192 -6.39 -6.29 -19.16
C THR A 192 -5.79 -7.70 -19.15
N GLY A 193 -4.58 -7.84 -19.67
CA GLY A 193 -3.81 -9.10 -19.58
C GLY A 193 -3.14 -9.35 -18.23
N MET A 194 -3.23 -8.44 -17.26
CA MET A 194 -2.63 -8.60 -15.93
C MET A 194 -3.52 -9.46 -15.04
N ALA A 195 -3.12 -10.72 -14.83
CA ALA A 195 -3.85 -11.67 -13.99
C ALA A 195 -3.68 -11.39 -12.50
N ALA A 196 -4.64 -11.86 -11.69
CA ALA A 196 -4.52 -11.92 -10.23
C ALA A 196 -3.58 -13.06 -9.80
N TYR A 197 -2.83 -12.83 -8.71
CA TYR A 197 -1.89 -13.80 -8.15
C TYR A 197 -2.20 -14.19 -6.70
N ASP A 198 -3.36 -13.84 -6.17
CA ASP A 198 -3.79 -14.18 -4.80
C ASP A 198 -3.89 -15.69 -4.55
N ASP A 199 -4.32 -16.46 -5.57
CA ASP A 199 -4.41 -17.92 -5.51
C ASP A 199 -3.08 -18.66 -5.77
N GLN A 200 -2.08 -17.97 -6.37
CA GLN A 200 -0.85 -18.59 -6.85
C GLN A 200 0.35 -18.28 -5.98
N LEU A 201 0.35 -17.12 -5.33
CA LEU A 201 1.45 -16.62 -4.53
C LEU A 201 0.97 -16.30 -3.11
N SER A 202 1.78 -16.66 -2.13
CA SER A 202 1.54 -16.25 -0.75
C SER A 202 1.62 -14.73 -0.59
N GLU A 203 1.04 -14.22 0.49
CA GLU A 203 1.12 -12.81 0.84
C GLU A 203 2.56 -12.28 0.87
N ALA A 204 3.48 -13.03 1.51
CA ALA A 204 4.89 -12.66 1.59
C ALA A 204 5.56 -12.61 0.22
N GLU A 205 5.23 -13.52 -0.70
CA GLU A 205 5.75 -13.54 -2.07
C GLU A 205 5.22 -12.35 -2.90
N ARG A 206 3.95 -11.99 -2.73
CA ARG A 206 3.38 -10.80 -3.40
C ARG A 206 4.02 -9.51 -2.89
N TRP A 207 4.27 -9.39 -1.58
CA TRP A 207 5.02 -8.27 -1.03
C TRP A 207 6.45 -8.21 -1.55
N ALA A 208 7.15 -9.33 -1.61
CA ALA A 208 8.49 -9.40 -2.16
C ALA A 208 8.54 -8.95 -3.62
N LEU A 209 7.58 -9.37 -4.44
CA LEU A 209 7.43 -8.89 -5.81
C LEU A 209 7.13 -7.39 -5.90
N ALA A 210 6.25 -6.86 -5.03
CA ALA A 210 5.95 -5.43 -5.00
C ALA A 210 7.21 -4.61 -4.73
N PHE A 211 8.02 -4.98 -3.74
CA PHE A 211 9.31 -4.34 -3.47
C PHE A 211 10.29 -4.48 -4.65
N TYR A 212 10.36 -5.67 -5.26
CA TYR A 212 11.24 -5.92 -6.38
C TYR A 212 10.94 -5.00 -7.58
N VAL A 213 9.68 -4.91 -8.00
CA VAL A 213 9.29 -4.03 -9.11
C VAL A 213 9.28 -2.56 -8.71
N GLY A 214 8.89 -2.26 -7.46
CA GLY A 214 8.86 -0.89 -6.92
C GLY A 214 10.24 -0.24 -6.75
N GLY A 215 11.31 -1.04 -6.74
CA GLY A 215 12.70 -0.57 -6.71
C GLY A 215 13.35 -0.36 -8.09
N LYS A 216 12.76 -0.86 -9.18
CA LYS A 216 13.42 -0.89 -10.51
C LYS A 216 13.73 0.49 -11.12
N ALA A 217 12.92 1.51 -10.81
CA ALA A 217 13.17 2.89 -11.27
C ALA A 217 14.27 3.62 -10.49
N VAL A 218 14.86 2.99 -9.49
CA VAL A 218 15.88 3.58 -8.61
C VAL A 218 17.26 3.08 -9.02
N SER A 219 18.12 3.97 -9.46
CA SER A 219 19.51 3.64 -9.80
C SER A 219 20.35 3.37 -8.55
N ASP A 220 21.52 2.73 -8.71
CA ASP A 220 22.46 2.50 -7.60
C ASP A 220 22.88 3.81 -6.95
N GLN A 221 23.17 4.83 -7.76
CA GLN A 221 23.53 6.16 -7.28
C GLN A 221 22.41 6.81 -6.46
N GLU A 222 21.15 6.63 -6.86
CA GLU A 222 20.00 7.14 -6.08
C GLU A 222 19.80 6.36 -4.77
N ALA A 223 20.04 5.06 -4.78
CA ALA A 223 19.99 4.23 -3.58
C ALA A 223 21.10 4.64 -2.59
N ASP A 224 22.32 4.80 -3.06
CA ASP A 224 23.46 5.28 -2.24
C ASP A 224 23.16 6.66 -1.62
N ALA A 225 22.61 7.58 -2.42
CA ALA A 225 22.18 8.88 -1.93
C ALA A 225 21.07 8.78 -0.88
N GLY A 226 20.17 7.80 -1.03
CA GLY A 226 19.10 7.52 -0.08
C GLY A 226 19.62 7.00 1.26
N GLU A 227 20.59 6.09 1.25
CA GLU A 227 21.24 5.61 2.46
C GLU A 227 21.96 6.74 3.19
N GLN A 228 22.69 7.58 2.44
CA GLN A 228 23.35 8.76 3.01
C GLN A 228 22.35 9.75 3.62
N ALA A 229 21.21 9.98 2.96
CA ALA A 229 20.16 10.84 3.47
C ALA A 229 19.60 10.34 4.79
N LEU A 230 19.32 9.03 4.92
CA LEU A 230 18.85 8.41 6.17
C LEU A 230 19.85 8.57 7.32
N ARG A 231 21.16 8.51 7.01
CA ARG A 231 22.22 8.68 8.03
C ARG A 231 22.48 10.15 8.39
N GLY A 232 22.32 11.05 7.45
CA GLY A 232 22.77 12.44 7.57
C GLY A 232 21.68 13.47 7.85
N THR A 233 20.40 13.13 7.66
CA THR A 233 19.29 14.08 7.87
C THR A 233 18.60 13.80 9.21
N PRO A 234 18.68 14.74 10.18
CA PRO A 234 18.02 14.58 11.48
C PRO A 234 16.50 14.36 11.30
N GLY A 235 15.95 13.40 12.04
CA GLY A 235 14.52 13.08 12.03
C GLY A 235 14.05 12.19 10.85
N LEU A 236 14.75 12.21 9.72
CA LEU A 236 14.31 11.50 8.51
C LEU A 236 14.09 10.00 8.73
N LYS A 237 14.92 9.37 9.56
CA LYS A 237 14.79 7.95 9.86
C LYS A 237 13.47 7.64 10.60
N ALA A 238 13.04 8.55 11.47
CA ALA A 238 11.76 8.44 12.18
C ALA A 238 10.55 8.65 11.23
N ASP A 239 10.69 9.56 10.26
CA ASP A 239 9.64 9.84 9.28
C ASP A 239 9.47 8.70 8.26
N MET A 240 10.56 7.96 7.95
CA MET A 240 10.56 6.88 6.98
C MET A 240 10.16 5.55 7.61
N THR A 241 8.99 5.50 8.23
CA THR A 241 8.42 4.28 8.82
C THR A 241 8.04 3.25 7.76
N LEU A 242 7.74 2.03 8.17
CA LEU A 242 7.21 0.98 7.29
C LEU A 242 5.91 1.44 6.64
N ASP A 243 5.00 2.05 7.41
CA ASP A 243 3.74 2.61 6.90
C ASP A 243 3.98 3.70 5.86
N THR A 244 4.93 4.60 6.10
CA THR A 244 5.30 5.65 5.14
C THR A 244 5.79 5.04 3.83
N VAL A 245 6.68 4.05 3.88
CA VAL A 245 7.26 3.44 2.67
C VAL A 245 6.23 2.61 1.91
N ILE A 246 5.31 1.96 2.62
CA ILE A 246 4.27 1.11 2.01
C ILE A 246 3.10 1.95 1.51
N GLY A 247 2.58 2.85 2.34
CA GLY A 247 1.32 3.56 2.08
C GLY A 247 1.45 4.79 1.22
N LYS A 248 2.64 5.43 1.17
CA LYS A 248 2.85 6.67 0.41
C LYS A 248 3.59 6.44 -0.89
N ALA A 249 3.22 7.22 -1.91
CA ALA A 249 4.03 7.31 -3.13
C ALA A 249 5.24 8.25 -2.91
N PRO A 250 6.33 8.12 -3.69
CA PRO A 250 7.47 9.03 -3.60
C PRO A 250 7.11 10.51 -3.79
N ALA A 251 6.08 10.82 -4.60
CA ALA A 251 5.59 12.18 -4.77
C ALA A 251 4.99 12.73 -3.46
N ASP A 252 4.22 11.93 -2.72
CA ASP A 252 3.64 12.33 -1.43
C ASP A 252 4.74 12.70 -0.42
N VAL A 253 5.74 11.81 -0.33
CA VAL A 253 6.89 11.98 0.57
C VAL A 253 7.72 13.20 0.19
N ARG A 254 7.87 13.49 -1.12
CA ARG A 254 8.52 14.71 -1.60
C ARG A 254 7.82 15.95 -1.08
N ASP A 255 6.50 15.97 -1.16
CA ASP A 255 5.70 17.17 -0.87
C ASP A 255 5.51 17.38 0.63
N GLU A 256 5.47 16.32 1.42
CA GLU A 256 5.31 16.38 2.88
C GLU A 256 6.64 16.55 3.63
N ILE A 257 7.71 15.85 3.21
CA ILE A 257 8.97 15.76 3.96
C ILE A 257 10.12 16.39 3.17
N GLY A 258 10.12 16.21 1.83
CA GLY A 258 11.10 16.81 0.96
C GLY A 258 11.97 15.80 0.20
N LYS A 259 12.87 16.35 -0.64
CA LYS A 259 13.72 15.57 -1.54
C LYS A 259 14.59 14.50 -0.84
N PRO A 260 15.20 14.73 0.34
CA PRO A 260 15.96 13.68 1.03
C PRO A 260 15.13 12.45 1.35
N ALA A 261 13.83 12.62 1.64
CA ALA A 261 12.93 11.51 1.95
C ALA A 261 12.60 10.67 0.71
N VAL A 262 12.49 11.29 -0.48
CA VAL A 262 12.33 10.54 -1.75
C VAL A 262 13.54 9.66 -2.03
N GLN A 263 14.75 10.16 -1.77
CA GLN A 263 15.98 9.39 -1.92
C GLN A 263 16.02 8.23 -0.92
N ALA A 264 15.68 8.50 0.35
CA ALA A 264 15.57 7.49 1.39
C ALA A 264 14.54 6.41 1.04
N MET A 265 13.37 6.79 0.53
CA MET A 265 12.34 5.85 0.07
C MET A 265 12.86 4.97 -1.07
N GLY A 266 13.59 5.53 -2.01
CA GLY A 266 14.22 4.76 -3.10
C GLY A 266 15.17 3.69 -2.58
N TYR A 267 16.04 4.04 -1.63
CA TYR A 267 16.91 3.09 -0.94
C TYR A 267 16.12 1.99 -0.23
N LEU A 268 15.11 2.36 0.57
CA LEU A 268 14.31 1.43 1.36
C LEU A 268 13.45 0.48 0.51
N ARG A 269 12.99 0.92 -0.67
CA ARG A 269 12.30 0.05 -1.63
C ARG A 269 13.22 -0.98 -2.26
N ARG A 270 14.48 -0.66 -2.46
CA ARG A 270 15.49 -1.60 -2.98
C ARG A 270 16.09 -2.50 -1.91
N ASN A 271 16.14 -2.02 -0.68
CA ASN A 271 16.75 -2.69 0.47
C ASN A 271 15.74 -2.80 1.62
N PRO A 272 14.65 -3.56 1.43
CA PRO A 272 13.56 -3.62 2.41
C PRO A 272 14.00 -4.17 3.77
N GLU A 273 15.04 -4.97 3.84
CA GLU A 273 15.61 -5.47 5.10
C GLU A 273 15.98 -4.35 6.08
N ALA A 274 16.31 -3.16 5.56
CA ALA A 274 16.58 -1.99 6.40
C ALA A 274 15.34 -1.50 7.16
N LEU A 275 14.13 -1.81 6.66
CA LEU A 275 12.86 -1.51 7.33
C LEU A 275 12.55 -2.49 8.48
N PHE A 276 13.10 -3.69 8.44
CA PHE A 276 12.80 -4.80 9.34
C PHE A 276 13.95 -5.14 10.30
N SER A 277 14.95 -4.26 10.41
CA SER A 277 16.02 -4.48 11.37
C SER A 277 15.51 -4.34 12.81
N GLN A 278 16.00 -5.21 13.71
CA GLN A 278 15.62 -5.18 15.13
C GLN A 278 15.83 -3.80 15.75
N ASN A 279 16.96 -3.15 15.46
CA ASN A 279 17.26 -1.80 15.95
C ASN A 279 16.20 -0.78 15.52
N ARG A 280 15.64 -0.94 14.32
CA ARG A 280 14.60 -0.05 13.81
C ARG A 280 13.29 -0.20 14.59
N PHE A 281 12.89 -1.42 14.89
CA PHE A 281 11.67 -1.66 15.68
C PHE A 281 11.81 -1.14 17.11
N ILE A 282 12.99 -1.26 17.71
CA ILE A 282 13.29 -0.66 19.01
C ILE A 282 13.20 0.88 18.91
N GLU A 283 13.81 1.49 17.89
CA GLU A 283 13.75 2.94 17.67
C GLU A 283 12.30 3.43 17.46
N ILE A 284 11.47 2.69 16.74
CA ILE A 284 10.04 2.99 16.56
C ILE A 284 9.33 2.95 17.91
N SER A 285 9.55 1.88 18.68
CA SER A 285 8.96 1.72 20.00
C SER A 285 9.31 2.87 20.94
N ASP A 286 10.59 3.23 21.00
CA ASP A 286 11.09 4.33 21.84
C ASP A 286 10.48 5.68 21.41
N ALA A 287 10.50 6.00 20.11
CA ALA A 287 9.95 7.25 19.60
C ALA A 287 8.43 7.37 19.89
N LYS A 288 7.69 6.29 19.75
CA LYS A 288 6.25 6.25 20.04
C LYS A 288 5.93 6.32 21.53
N LEU A 289 6.78 5.78 22.40
CA LEU A 289 6.67 5.96 23.85
C LEU A 289 6.95 7.40 24.27
N ASP A 290 7.95 8.06 23.66
CA ASP A 290 8.23 9.47 23.89
C ASP A 290 7.08 10.36 23.44
N GLU A 291 6.48 10.08 22.27
CA GLU A 291 5.26 10.74 21.79
C GLU A 291 4.10 10.56 22.77
N ALA A 292 3.86 9.33 23.24
CA ALA A 292 2.82 9.01 24.19
C ALA A 292 3.01 9.80 25.52
N ALA A 293 4.24 9.88 26.01
CA ALA A 293 4.57 10.63 27.21
C ALA A 293 4.32 12.14 27.06
N GLY A 294 4.66 12.71 25.90
CA GLY A 294 4.37 14.11 25.56
C GLY A 294 2.86 14.41 25.55
N LEU A 295 2.13 13.61 24.79
CA LEU A 295 0.66 13.73 24.69
C LEU A 295 -0.05 13.56 26.03
N TYR A 296 0.45 12.65 26.88
CA TYR A 296 -0.08 12.47 28.22
C TYR A 296 0.17 13.70 29.10
N ALA A 297 1.36 14.30 29.02
CA ALA A 297 1.70 15.52 29.74
C ALA A 297 0.84 16.72 29.29
N ASP A 298 0.48 16.78 28.02
CA ASP A 298 -0.41 17.80 27.45
C ASP A 298 -1.91 17.54 27.76
N GLY A 299 -2.22 16.40 28.39
CA GLY A 299 -3.58 16.03 28.83
C GLY A 299 -4.41 15.28 27.78
N ASP A 300 -3.87 15.04 26.60
CA ASP A 300 -4.53 14.23 25.55
C ASP A 300 -4.31 12.73 25.79
N ARG A 301 -5.09 12.19 26.72
CA ARG A 301 -5.00 10.78 27.11
C ARG A 301 -5.37 9.80 26.00
N ALA A 302 -6.27 10.21 25.09
CA ALA A 302 -6.71 9.34 24.01
C ALA A 302 -5.58 9.18 22.97
N ALA A 303 -4.97 10.29 22.54
CA ALA A 303 -3.83 10.25 21.64
C ALA A 303 -2.59 9.58 22.29
N ALA A 304 -2.32 9.84 23.57
CA ALA A 304 -1.26 9.18 24.32
C ALA A 304 -1.41 7.65 24.34
N ARG A 305 -2.64 7.16 24.58
CA ARG A 305 -2.94 5.71 24.54
C ARG A 305 -2.75 5.12 23.14
N ALA A 306 -3.17 5.84 22.10
CA ALA A 306 -2.98 5.40 20.70
C ALA A 306 -1.49 5.31 20.36
N ALA A 307 -0.69 6.30 20.75
CA ALA A 307 0.76 6.28 20.55
C ALA A 307 1.44 5.14 21.31
N ALA A 308 1.04 4.86 22.56
CA ALA A 308 1.55 3.74 23.34
C ALA A 308 1.17 2.37 22.73
N LEU A 309 -0.01 2.26 22.15
CA LEU A 309 -0.45 1.06 21.42
C LEU A 309 0.38 0.86 20.15
N SER A 310 0.64 1.93 19.38
CA SER A 310 1.51 1.91 18.21
C SER A 310 2.95 1.52 18.60
N ALA A 311 3.48 2.02 19.72
CA ALA A 311 4.79 1.61 20.23
C ALA A 311 4.90 0.09 20.44
N TYR A 312 3.82 -0.53 20.89
CA TYR A 312 3.76 -1.97 21.05
C TYR A 312 3.64 -2.70 19.70
N LEU A 313 2.60 -2.38 18.92
CA LEU A 313 2.24 -3.12 17.69
C LEU A 313 3.26 -2.93 16.56
N ASP A 314 3.74 -1.69 16.34
CA ASP A 314 4.63 -1.36 15.24
C ASP A 314 6.12 -1.51 15.61
N GLY A 315 6.40 -1.63 16.90
CA GLY A 315 7.76 -1.75 17.44
C GLY A 315 8.02 -3.08 18.14
N PHE A 316 7.57 -3.20 19.39
CA PHE A 316 7.94 -4.32 20.24
C PHE A 316 7.44 -5.68 19.72
N GLU A 317 6.22 -5.79 19.26
CA GLU A 317 5.63 -7.04 18.74
C GLU A 317 6.45 -7.62 17.59
N MET A 318 7.04 -6.74 16.76
CA MET A 318 7.86 -7.15 15.61
C MET A 318 9.17 -7.86 16.01
N ILE A 319 9.64 -7.66 17.25
CA ILE A 319 10.86 -8.30 17.78
C ILE A 319 10.58 -9.30 18.89
N GLU A 320 9.35 -9.42 19.35
CA GLU A 320 8.95 -10.23 20.50
C GLU A 320 9.39 -11.69 20.37
N GLN A 321 9.14 -12.32 19.23
CA GLN A 321 9.51 -13.72 18.99
C GLN A 321 11.02 -13.94 19.04
N GLN A 322 11.79 -12.99 18.50
CA GLN A 322 13.26 -13.07 18.50
C GLN A 322 13.82 -12.81 19.91
N LEU A 323 13.25 -11.82 20.61
CA LEU A 323 13.63 -11.54 22.00
C LEU A 323 13.29 -12.72 22.92
N SER A 324 12.14 -13.36 22.72
CA SER A 324 11.71 -14.55 23.46
C SER A 324 12.69 -15.72 23.28
N ALA A 325 13.27 -15.88 22.09
CA ALA A 325 14.26 -16.91 21.80
C ALA A 325 15.61 -16.66 22.50
N VAL A 326 15.95 -15.39 22.77
CA VAL A 326 17.22 -14.98 23.40
C VAL A 326 17.06 -14.79 24.91
N ASP A 327 16.01 -14.11 25.35
CA ASP A 327 15.72 -13.79 26.75
C ASP A 327 14.19 -13.71 26.97
N SER A 328 13.60 -14.85 27.27
CA SER A 328 12.16 -14.95 27.49
C SER A 328 11.66 -14.23 28.77
N ASP A 329 12.55 -13.98 29.75
CA ASP A 329 12.19 -13.25 30.96
C ASP A 329 12.13 -11.75 30.70
N LEU A 330 13.08 -11.21 29.94
CA LEU A 330 13.08 -9.84 29.48
C LEU A 330 11.87 -9.57 28.59
N MET A 331 11.57 -10.45 27.65
CA MET A 331 10.39 -10.36 26.78
C MET A 331 9.12 -10.22 27.60
N ARG A 332 8.83 -11.16 28.51
CA ARG A 332 7.66 -11.13 29.39
C ARG A 332 7.62 -9.89 30.30
N ALA A 333 8.77 -9.41 30.75
CA ALA A 333 8.84 -8.22 31.59
C ALA A 333 8.47 -6.96 30.79
N THR A 334 8.90 -6.87 29.53
CA THR A 334 8.60 -5.75 28.65
C THR A 334 7.11 -5.75 28.24
N GLU A 335 6.57 -6.90 27.85
CA GLU A 335 5.14 -7.06 27.54
C GLU A 335 4.24 -6.59 28.68
N ARG A 336 4.53 -7.03 29.93
CA ARG A 336 3.77 -6.57 31.11
C ARG A 336 3.81 -5.05 31.31
N ARG A 337 4.92 -4.39 30.96
CA ARG A 337 5.04 -2.92 31.05
C ARG A 337 4.19 -2.24 29.99
N PHE A 338 4.19 -2.75 28.77
CA PHE A 338 3.29 -2.24 27.71
C PHE A 338 1.83 -2.42 28.08
N MET A 339 1.44 -3.57 28.66
CA MET A 339 0.06 -3.79 29.13
C MET A 339 -0.35 -2.80 30.23
N ALA A 340 0.57 -2.34 31.04
CA ALA A 340 0.30 -1.38 32.12
C ALA A 340 0.13 0.06 31.61
N VAL A 341 0.63 0.39 30.42
CA VAL A 341 0.59 1.74 29.82
C VAL A 341 -0.61 1.89 28.88
N ARG A 342 -1.09 0.81 28.31
CA ARG A 342 -2.31 0.74 27.47
C ARG A 342 -3.56 0.79 28.33
#